data_aeda9a41f885fa845257fffb00cb2b4a
#
_entry.id   aeda9a41f885fa845257fffb00cb2b4a
#
_cell.length_a   1.000
_cell.length_b   1.000
_cell.length_c   1.000
_cell.angle_alpha   90.00
_cell.angle_beta   90.00
_cell.angle_gamma   90.00
#
_symmetry.space_group_name_H-M   'P 1'
#
loop_
_entity.id
_entity.type
_entity.pdbx_description
1 polymer ?
#
loop_
_entity_poly.entity_id
_entity_poly.type
_entity_poly.pdbx_seq_one_letter_code
_entity_poly.pdbx_strand_id
1 'polypeptide(L)'
;MSSIGIAGRIGADLVLRFSKAGNAFLTIPVAVTRGRDDTKETDWYDVKCFGDLAERMCEETVKGQRVMFIGRMKQDRWQSKEGENRSKFCLYADEGGPSYRWYPKGEGSGKVEQAAVETIQAAFAEDEEPF
;
A
#
# COMPACT_ATOMS: atom_id res chain seq x y z
N MET A 1 9.97 -2.25 -20.33
CA MET A 1 9.49 -1.28 -19.35
C MET A 1 9.88 -1.74 -17.95
N SER A 2 10.51 -0.88 -17.18
CA SER A 2 11.01 -1.26 -15.86
C SER A 2 9.94 -1.14 -14.80
N SER A 3 9.79 -2.16 -13.99
CA SER A 3 8.93 -2.12 -12.81
C SER A 3 9.78 -1.93 -11.57
N ILE A 4 9.24 -1.23 -10.60
CA ILE A 4 9.88 -1.04 -9.31
C ILE A 4 8.92 -1.47 -8.21
N GLY A 5 9.47 -2.07 -7.17
CA GLY A 5 8.72 -2.48 -5.99
C GLY A 5 9.13 -1.71 -4.77
N ILE A 6 8.17 -1.31 -3.96
CA ILE A 6 8.45 -0.73 -2.65
C ILE A 6 7.60 -1.42 -1.59
N ALA A 7 8.09 -1.44 -0.38
CA ALA A 7 7.35 -1.93 0.77
C ALA A 7 7.60 -0.98 1.94
N GLY A 8 6.55 -0.63 2.64
CA GLY A 8 6.62 0.31 3.75
C GLY A 8 5.30 0.41 4.47
N ARG A 9 5.14 1.46 5.26
CA ARG A 9 3.93 1.68 6.05
C ARG A 9 3.13 2.84 5.51
N ILE A 10 1.81 2.69 5.51
CA ILE A 10 0.90 3.77 5.12
C ILE A 10 1.01 4.89 6.14
N GLY A 11 1.31 6.10 5.66
CA GLY A 11 1.59 7.25 6.51
C GLY A 11 0.43 8.18 6.80
N ALA A 12 -0.75 7.92 6.23
CA ALA A 12 -1.92 8.78 6.41
C ALA A 12 -3.21 7.99 6.26
N ASP A 13 -4.30 8.56 6.73
CA ASP A 13 -5.63 8.00 6.48
C ASP A 13 -5.94 8.03 4.99
N LEU A 14 -6.53 6.95 4.49
CA LEU A 14 -6.81 6.80 3.09
C LEU A 14 -8.17 7.42 2.74
N VAL A 15 -8.18 8.28 1.74
CA VAL A 15 -9.39 8.95 1.27
C VAL A 15 -9.54 8.66 -0.22
N LEU A 16 -10.53 7.85 -0.55
CA LEU A 16 -10.82 7.54 -1.93
C LEU A 16 -11.40 8.78 -2.63
N ARG A 17 -10.85 9.08 -3.80
CA ARG A 17 -11.29 10.21 -4.60
C ARG A 17 -11.73 9.74 -5.97
N PHE A 18 -12.49 10.58 -6.64
CA PHE A 18 -12.96 10.29 -8.00
C PHE A 18 -12.58 11.41 -8.93
N SER A 19 -12.11 11.06 -10.11
CA SER A 19 -11.81 12.03 -11.16
C SER A 19 -13.11 12.58 -11.75
N LYS A 20 -13.01 13.61 -12.59
CA LYS A 20 -14.17 14.18 -13.29
C LYS A 20 -14.90 13.14 -14.14
N ALA A 21 -14.16 12.15 -14.64
CA ALA A 21 -14.73 11.05 -15.41
C ALA A 21 -15.33 9.95 -14.54
N GLY A 22 -15.30 10.08 -13.22
CA GLY A 22 -15.85 9.10 -12.29
C GLY A 22 -14.90 7.94 -11.96
N ASN A 23 -13.64 8.03 -12.31
CA ASN A 23 -12.68 6.98 -12.00
C ASN A 23 -12.11 7.16 -10.60
N ALA A 24 -12.13 6.07 -9.83
CA ALA A 24 -11.57 6.07 -8.49
C ALA A 24 -10.05 6.19 -8.52
N PHE A 25 -9.49 6.98 -7.61
CA PHE A 25 -8.06 7.04 -7.42
C PHE A 25 -7.72 7.30 -5.97
N LEU A 26 -6.51 6.92 -5.60
CA LEU A 26 -6.03 7.01 -4.23
C LEU A 26 -4.54 7.38 -4.25
N THR A 27 -4.15 8.34 -3.43
CA THR A 27 -2.75 8.67 -3.22
C THR A 27 -2.37 8.23 -1.82
N ILE A 28 -1.39 7.33 -1.73
CA ILE A 28 -0.97 6.75 -0.46
C ILE A 28 0.46 7.19 -0.17
N PRO A 29 0.69 7.97 0.90
CA PRO A 29 2.04 8.23 1.34
C PRO A 29 2.58 6.98 2.03
N VAL A 30 3.69 6.46 1.54
CA VAL A 30 4.32 5.25 2.07
C VAL A 30 5.68 5.60 2.64
N ALA A 31 5.86 5.29 3.92
CA ALA A 31 7.12 5.49 4.63
C ALA A 31 7.95 4.22 4.53
N VAL A 32 9.11 4.34 3.91
CA VAL A 32 10.08 3.24 3.80
C VAL A 32 11.24 3.56 4.73
N THR A 33 11.34 2.81 5.82
CA THR A 33 12.39 3.00 6.81
C THR A 33 13.57 2.08 6.50
N ARG A 34 14.75 2.67 6.45
CA ARG A 34 16.01 1.96 6.25
C ARG A 34 16.94 2.18 7.44
N GLY A 35 17.86 1.25 7.64
CA GLY A 35 18.84 1.36 8.70
C GLY A 35 18.39 0.70 10.00
N ARG A 36 19.26 0.75 10.98
CA ARG A 36 19.01 0.18 12.30
C ARG A 36 19.30 1.21 13.37
N ASP A 37 18.43 1.25 14.38
CA ASP A 37 18.59 2.10 15.58
C ASP A 37 18.94 3.55 15.23
N ASP A 38 20.14 4.02 15.55
CA ASP A 38 20.56 5.39 15.37
C ASP A 38 20.72 5.83 13.92
N THR A 39 20.78 4.86 12.98
CA THR A 39 20.97 5.14 11.56
C THR A 39 19.69 5.04 10.76
N LYS A 40 18.54 5.02 11.43
CA LYS A 40 17.25 4.95 10.73
C LYS A 40 16.99 6.20 9.91
N GLU A 41 16.71 5.97 8.65
CA GLU A 41 16.26 7.00 7.73
C GLU A 41 14.91 6.59 7.14
N THR A 42 14.03 7.55 6.99
CA THR A 42 12.72 7.30 6.39
C THR A 42 12.61 8.05 5.08
N ASP A 43 12.39 7.30 4.02
CA ASP A 43 12.07 7.86 2.72
C ASP A 43 10.56 7.81 2.50
N TRP A 44 10.01 8.86 1.95
CA TRP A 44 8.60 8.96 1.66
C TRP A 44 8.34 8.83 0.19
N TYR A 45 7.44 7.94 -0.16
CA TYR A 45 6.99 7.73 -1.54
C TYR A 45 5.49 7.98 -1.63
N ASP A 46 5.07 8.69 -2.65
CA ASP A 46 3.65 8.77 -2.97
C ASP A 46 3.32 7.67 -3.96
N VAL A 47 2.37 6.84 -3.58
CA VAL A 47 1.89 5.76 -4.43
C VAL A 47 0.50 6.12 -4.92
N LYS A 48 0.31 6.07 -6.23
CA LYS A 48 -0.98 6.34 -6.84
C LYS A 48 -1.61 5.05 -7.33
N CYS A 49 -2.83 4.81 -6.89
CA CYS A 49 -3.63 3.66 -7.28
C CYS A 49 -4.88 4.15 -8.00
N PHE A 50 -5.36 3.37 -8.94
CA PHE A 50 -6.53 3.71 -9.73
C PHE A 50 -7.50 2.54 -9.82
N GLY A 51 -8.78 2.84 -10.00
CA GLY A 51 -9.82 1.85 -10.23
C GLY A 51 -10.00 0.89 -9.06
N ASP A 52 -10.11 -0.38 -9.38
CA ASP A 52 -10.37 -1.42 -8.38
C ASP A 52 -9.28 -1.51 -7.33
N LEU A 53 -8.02 -1.32 -7.72
CA LEU A 53 -6.91 -1.32 -6.77
C LEU A 53 -7.08 -0.20 -5.73
N ALA A 54 -7.46 0.99 -6.18
CA ALA A 54 -7.70 2.12 -5.27
C ALA A 54 -8.84 1.82 -4.31
N GLU A 55 -9.94 1.28 -4.80
CA GLU A 55 -11.08 0.93 -3.96
C GLU A 55 -10.72 -0.14 -2.93
N ARG A 56 -10.04 -1.20 -3.35
CA ARG A 56 -9.64 -2.30 -2.48
C ARG A 56 -8.64 -1.85 -1.42
N MET A 57 -7.65 -1.05 -1.80
CA MET A 57 -6.69 -0.51 -0.84
C MET A 57 -7.38 0.37 0.20
N CYS A 58 -8.32 1.19 -0.22
CA CYS A 58 -9.04 2.06 0.71
C CYS A 58 -9.92 1.26 1.68
N GLU A 59 -10.55 0.19 1.23
CA GLU A 59 -11.43 -0.64 2.04
C GLU A 59 -10.68 -1.56 3.00
N GLU A 60 -9.57 -2.12 2.55
CA GLU A 60 -8.93 -3.25 3.24
C GLU A 60 -7.65 -2.89 3.97
N THR A 61 -7.16 -1.66 3.85
CA THR A 61 -5.94 -1.25 4.54
C THR A 61 -6.17 0.02 5.36
N VAL A 62 -5.31 0.21 6.35
CA VAL A 62 -5.41 1.35 7.27
C VAL A 62 -4.05 2.01 7.46
N LYS A 63 -4.08 3.24 7.96
CA LYS A 63 -2.87 3.98 8.34
C LYS A 63 -2.00 3.14 9.28
N GLY A 64 -0.71 3.12 9.02
CA GLY A 64 0.26 2.37 9.81
C GLY A 64 0.48 0.95 9.35
N GLN A 65 -0.37 0.42 8.50
CA GLN A 65 -0.25 -0.93 8.00
C GLN A 65 0.91 -1.07 7.02
N ARG A 66 1.59 -2.21 7.09
CA ARG A 66 2.65 -2.50 6.12
C ARG A 66 2.05 -2.99 4.82
N VAL A 67 2.46 -2.36 3.75
CA VAL A 67 1.97 -2.66 2.39
C VAL A 67 3.14 -2.74 1.43
N MET A 68 2.88 -3.33 0.27
CA MET A 68 3.84 -3.37 -0.82
C MET A 68 3.16 -3.03 -2.13
N PHE A 69 3.90 -2.41 -3.01
CA PHE A 69 3.40 -2.00 -4.32
C PHE A 69 4.43 -2.29 -5.40
N ILE A 70 3.94 -2.67 -6.55
CA ILE A 70 4.73 -2.84 -7.77
C ILE A 70 4.13 -1.96 -8.84
N GLY A 71 4.97 -1.20 -9.50
CA GLY A 71 4.50 -0.32 -10.54
C GLY A 71 5.64 0.42 -11.21
N ARG A 72 5.33 1.61 -11.71
CA ARG A 72 6.29 2.42 -12.45
C ARG A 72 6.44 3.78 -11.81
N MET A 73 7.66 4.25 -11.76
CA MET A 73 7.92 5.63 -11.32
C MET A 73 7.57 6.58 -12.46
N LYS A 74 6.82 7.60 -12.14
CA LYS A 74 6.43 8.62 -13.09
C LYS A 74 6.59 9.98 -12.44
N GLN A 75 7.08 10.93 -13.22
CA GLN A 75 7.24 12.31 -12.75
C GLN A 75 5.97 13.08 -13.04
N ASP A 76 5.33 13.57 -11.98
CA ASP A 76 4.23 14.50 -12.08
C ASP A 76 4.80 15.91 -12.10
N ARG A 77 4.36 16.72 -13.05
CA ARG A 77 4.78 18.10 -13.18
C ARG A 77 3.57 19.00 -13.09
N TRP A 78 3.71 20.08 -12.36
CA TRP A 78 2.65 21.07 -12.25
C TRP A 78 3.24 22.44 -11.99
N GLN A 79 2.40 23.46 -12.12
CA GLN A 79 2.77 24.83 -11.83
C GLN A 79 2.12 25.23 -10.50
N SER A 80 2.90 25.80 -9.60
CA SER A 80 2.37 26.27 -8.33
C SER A 80 1.53 27.53 -8.53
N LYS A 81 0.77 27.91 -7.51
CA LYS A 81 -0.02 29.16 -7.55
C LYS A 81 0.84 30.39 -7.77
N GLU A 82 2.12 30.30 -7.42
CA GLU A 82 3.10 31.38 -7.58
C GLU A 82 3.78 31.36 -8.94
N GLY A 83 3.40 30.46 -9.83
CA GLY A 83 3.96 30.33 -11.16
C GLY A 83 5.25 29.51 -11.24
N GLU A 84 5.67 28.90 -10.15
CA GLU A 84 6.87 28.05 -10.14
C GLU A 84 6.57 26.68 -10.73
N ASN A 85 7.47 26.20 -11.57
CA ASN A 85 7.39 24.84 -12.08
C ASN A 85 7.83 23.86 -10.99
N ARG A 86 6.97 22.92 -10.66
CA ARG A 86 7.26 21.89 -9.66
C ARG A 86 7.12 20.51 -10.27
N SER A 87 7.86 19.56 -9.70
CA SER A 87 7.78 18.18 -10.12
C SER A 87 7.96 17.26 -8.93
N LYS A 88 7.39 16.08 -9.04
CA LYS A 88 7.48 15.06 -8.02
C LYS A 88 7.41 13.68 -8.67
N PHE A 89 8.24 12.77 -8.19
CA PHE A 89 8.16 11.38 -8.62
C PHE A 89 7.15 10.63 -7.77
N CYS A 90 6.25 9.92 -8.45
CA CYS A 90 5.25 9.08 -7.80
C CYS A 90 5.33 7.66 -8.37
N LEU A 91 5.02 6.68 -7.54
CA LEU A 91 4.89 5.32 -8.00
C LEU A 91 3.44 5.10 -8.46
N TYR A 92 3.26 4.83 -9.73
CA TYR A 92 1.96 4.46 -10.28
C TYR A 92 1.84 2.96 -10.17
N ALA A 93 1.08 2.51 -9.17
CA ALA A 93 1.00 1.10 -8.84
C ALA A 93 0.19 0.30 -9.86
N ASP A 94 0.77 -0.78 -10.33
CA ASP A 94 0.05 -1.79 -11.11
C ASP A 94 -0.58 -2.81 -10.18
N GLU A 95 0.10 -3.14 -9.09
CA GLU A 95 -0.35 -4.07 -8.08
C GLU A 95 0.04 -3.59 -6.69
N GLY A 96 -0.72 -3.99 -5.69
CA GLY A 96 -0.43 -3.64 -4.31
C GLY A 96 -1.25 -4.45 -3.34
N GLY A 97 -0.85 -4.42 -2.09
CA GLY A 97 -1.55 -5.13 -1.04
C GLY A 97 -0.78 -5.17 0.26
N PRO A 98 -1.31 -5.85 1.28
CA PRO A 98 -0.61 -6.02 2.55
C PRO A 98 0.69 -6.77 2.38
N SER A 99 1.69 -6.38 3.19
CA SER A 99 2.96 -7.09 3.28
C SER A 99 3.03 -7.81 4.63
N TYR A 100 3.26 -9.11 4.59
CA TYR A 100 3.27 -9.92 5.79
C TYR A 100 4.67 -10.22 6.34
N ARG A 101 5.68 -9.61 5.78
CA ARG A 101 7.05 -9.83 6.25
C ARG A 101 7.22 -9.41 7.71
N TRP A 102 6.63 -8.28 8.09
CA TRP A 102 6.71 -7.75 9.44
C TRP A 102 5.30 -7.47 9.94
N TYR A 103 4.82 -8.30 10.80
CA TYR A 103 3.56 -8.05 11.48
C TYR A 103 3.83 -7.58 12.89
N PRO A 104 3.30 -6.42 13.31
CA PRO A 104 3.51 -5.97 14.68
C PRO A 104 2.90 -6.95 15.65
N LYS A 105 3.69 -7.41 16.60
CA LYS A 105 3.18 -8.28 17.66
C LYS A 105 2.24 -7.48 18.56
N GLY A 106 1.10 -8.07 18.88
CA GLY A 106 0.20 -7.53 19.88
C GLY A 106 -0.84 -6.54 19.40
N GLU A 107 -0.91 -6.25 18.12
CA GLU A 107 -1.99 -5.44 17.57
C GLU A 107 -3.19 -6.30 17.24
N GLY A 108 -3.96 -6.67 18.21
CA GLY A 108 -5.32 -7.21 18.05
C GLY A 108 -5.56 -8.24 16.96
N SER A 109 -4.71 -8.29 16.00
CA SER A 109 -4.79 -9.19 14.87
C SER A 109 -4.49 -10.65 15.27
N GLY A 110 -3.62 -10.87 16.24
CA GLY A 110 -3.18 -12.21 16.60
C GLY A 110 -4.28 -13.16 17.03
N LYS A 111 -5.24 -12.68 17.81
CA LYS A 111 -6.34 -13.53 18.30
C LYS A 111 -7.42 -13.76 17.25
N VAL A 112 -7.73 -12.72 16.50
CA VAL A 112 -8.71 -12.82 15.42
C VAL A 112 -8.15 -13.68 14.29
N GLU A 113 -6.88 -13.55 14.04
CA GLU A 113 -6.18 -14.33 13.02
C GLU A 113 -6.12 -15.82 13.38
N GLN A 114 -5.92 -16.15 14.64
CA GLN A 114 -5.86 -17.55 15.02
C GLN A 114 -7.17 -18.25 14.78
N ALA A 115 -8.29 -17.63 15.11
CA ALA A 115 -9.61 -18.17 14.81
C ALA A 115 -9.84 -18.28 13.29
N ALA A 116 -9.41 -17.27 12.53
CA ALA A 116 -9.51 -17.28 11.07
C ALA A 116 -8.62 -18.36 10.46
N VAL A 117 -7.40 -18.52 10.97
CA VAL A 117 -6.48 -19.56 10.50
C VAL A 117 -7.03 -20.95 10.79
N GLU A 118 -7.60 -21.17 11.95
CA GLU A 118 -8.23 -22.46 12.27
C GLU A 118 -9.40 -22.75 11.33
N THR A 119 -10.21 -21.74 11.02
CA THR A 119 -11.31 -21.89 10.07
C THR A 119 -10.80 -22.20 8.66
N ILE A 120 -9.76 -21.52 8.22
CA ILE A 120 -9.14 -21.76 6.91
C ILE A 120 -8.52 -23.14 6.84
N GLN A 121 -7.82 -23.56 7.88
CA GLN A 121 -7.21 -24.89 7.94
C GLN A 121 -8.28 -25.98 7.92
N ALA A 122 -9.37 -25.81 8.62
CA ALA A 122 -10.49 -26.74 8.59
C ALA A 122 -11.11 -26.83 7.20
N ALA A 123 -11.27 -25.68 6.53
CA ALA A 123 -11.78 -25.63 5.16
C ALA A 123 -10.85 -26.33 4.18
N PHE A 124 -9.54 -26.14 4.31
CA PHE A 124 -8.55 -26.83 3.48
C PHE A 124 -8.48 -28.33 3.77
N ALA A 125 -8.70 -28.74 5.01
CA ALA A 125 -8.72 -30.14 5.37
C ALA A 125 -9.93 -30.86 4.77
N GLU A 126 -11.06 -30.18 4.62
CA GLU A 126 -12.25 -30.73 3.98
C GLU A 126 -12.15 -30.73 2.47
N ASP A 127 -11.38 -29.84 1.94
CA ASP A 127 -11.25 -29.61 0.50
C ASP A 127 -9.87 -30.06 0.03
N GLU A 128 -9.53 -31.31 0.32
CA GLU A 128 -8.29 -31.91 -0.16
C GLU A 128 -8.35 -32.13 -1.66
N GLU A 129 -8.16 -31.08 -2.39
CA GLU A 129 -7.83 -31.24 -3.80
C GLU A 129 -6.32 -31.22 -3.97
N PRO A 130 -5.73 -32.32 -4.35
CA PRO A 130 -4.33 -32.34 -4.69
C PRO A 130 -4.13 -31.53 -5.98
N PHE A 131 -3.31 -30.58 -5.89
CA PHE A 131 -2.87 -29.86 -7.07
C PHE A 131 -1.91 -30.69 -7.88
#